data_06f7a94b18e910843bcc946b69cdf353
#
_entry.id   06f7a94b18e910843bcc946b69cdf353
#
_cell.length_a   1.000
_cell.length_b   1.000
_cell.length_c   1.000
_cell.angle_alpha   90.00
_cell.angle_beta   90.00
_cell.angle_gamma   90.00
#
_symmetry.space_group_name_H-M   'P 1'
#
loop_
_entity.id
_entity.type
_entity.pdbx_description
1 polymer ?
#
loop_
_entity_poly.entity_id
_entity_poly.type
_entity_poly.pdbx_seq_one_letter_code
_entity_poly.pdbx_strand_id
1 'polypeptide(L)'
;ERLNDIEELGQTVHFMTDKIDKGKIVSQRSFKIDKKFYRVEIDRIFQNGVVEFYFDAISKAIDGYSIDYEDCFGRYYPKPAINKEILDWQQNSNFILARIRTANPFNPCVTFLSESYEEVKILKSTESDVEDYYSTCGQIIDRDKSLGNLVKTRNNAIWLTEIKINEKVQTPSFPIGTTFVSNWIHEFMSLHRRIKNLEERV
;
A
#
# COMPACT_ATOMS: atom_id res chain seq x y z
N GLU A 1 -1.73 -9.34 3.97
CA GLU A 1 -3.08 -9.76 4.45
C GLU A 1 -4.17 -8.92 3.79
N ARG A 2 -4.10 -7.60 3.82
CA ARG A 2 -5.14 -6.71 3.31
C ARG A 2 -5.40 -6.82 1.79
N LEU A 3 -4.41 -7.22 1.01
CA LEU A 3 -4.55 -7.52 -0.41
C LEU A 3 -5.48 -8.71 -0.70
N ASN A 4 -5.81 -9.50 0.33
CA ASN A 4 -6.65 -10.69 0.24
C ASN A 4 -8.07 -10.47 0.79
N ASP A 5 -8.56 -9.24 0.83
CA ASP A 5 -9.91 -8.87 1.30
C ASP A 5 -10.22 -9.30 2.76
N ILE A 6 -9.21 -9.27 3.63
CA ILE A 6 -9.39 -9.55 5.04
C ILE A 6 -10.15 -8.40 5.69
N GLU A 7 -11.28 -8.70 6.32
CA GLU A 7 -12.17 -7.75 6.97
C GLU A 7 -11.93 -7.64 8.48
N GLU A 8 -11.07 -8.50 9.03
CA GLU A 8 -10.76 -8.54 10.46
C GLU A 8 -9.26 -8.66 10.69
N LEU A 9 -8.74 -7.83 11.57
CA LEU A 9 -7.35 -7.89 12.04
C LEU A 9 -7.31 -8.03 13.54
N GLY A 10 -6.29 -8.71 14.06
CA GLY A 10 -6.14 -8.97 15.49
C GLY A 10 -4.82 -8.49 16.07
N GLN A 11 -4.84 -8.33 17.40
CA GLN A 11 -3.64 -8.20 18.22
C GLN A 11 -3.61 -9.35 19.23
N THR A 12 -2.43 -9.92 19.42
CA THR A 12 -2.20 -11.04 20.32
C THR A 12 -1.05 -10.71 21.26
N VAL A 13 -1.24 -10.95 22.54
CA VAL A 13 -0.17 -10.98 23.54
C VAL A 13 0.09 -12.43 23.90
N HIS A 14 1.33 -12.87 23.79
CA HIS A 14 1.75 -14.25 24.07
C HIS A 14 3.07 -14.28 24.82
N PHE A 15 3.37 -15.37 25.50
CA PHE A 15 4.66 -15.57 26.13
C PHE A 15 5.76 -15.73 25.06
N MET A 16 6.94 -15.19 25.34
CA MET A 16 8.09 -15.42 24.46
C MET A 16 8.67 -16.82 24.69
N THR A 17 9.04 -17.49 23.61
CA THR A 17 9.74 -18.77 23.60
C THR A 17 10.94 -18.68 22.65
N ASP A 18 11.73 -19.72 22.55
CA ASP A 18 12.80 -19.88 21.56
C ASP A 18 12.32 -19.91 20.10
N LYS A 19 11.04 -20.16 19.91
CA LYS A 19 10.38 -20.16 18.59
C LYS A 19 9.57 -18.89 18.40
N ILE A 20 9.73 -18.24 17.24
CA ILE A 20 9.01 -17.00 16.90
C ILE A 20 7.51 -17.26 16.86
N ASP A 21 6.72 -16.44 17.56
CA ASP A 21 5.27 -16.42 17.59
C ASP A 21 4.60 -17.75 18.00
N LYS A 22 5.30 -18.61 18.77
CA LYS A 22 4.82 -19.95 19.20
C LYS A 22 4.55 -20.06 20.71
N GLY A 23 4.55 -18.95 21.43
CA GLY A 23 4.25 -18.96 22.86
C GLY A 23 2.77 -19.05 23.17
N LYS A 24 2.45 -19.55 24.39
CA LYS A 24 1.07 -19.58 24.89
C LYS A 24 0.44 -18.19 24.86
N ILE A 25 -0.80 -18.11 24.40
CA ILE A 25 -1.54 -16.87 24.25
C ILE A 25 -2.08 -16.44 25.60
N VAL A 26 -1.88 -15.17 25.93
CA VAL A 26 -2.39 -14.56 27.18
C VAL A 26 -3.66 -13.76 26.92
N SER A 27 -3.68 -12.97 25.85
CA SER A 27 -4.84 -12.16 25.49
C SER A 27 -4.88 -11.91 23.99
N GLN A 28 -6.09 -11.85 23.45
CA GLN A 28 -6.33 -11.50 22.05
C GLN A 28 -7.48 -10.51 21.96
N ARG A 29 -7.40 -9.62 20.96
CA ARG A 29 -8.53 -8.80 20.53
C ARG A 29 -8.55 -8.68 19.02
N SER A 30 -9.73 -8.51 18.44
CA SER A 30 -9.90 -8.34 17.01
C SER A 30 -10.65 -7.04 16.67
N PHE A 31 -10.47 -6.57 15.44
CA PHE A 31 -11.06 -5.35 14.93
C PHE A 31 -11.59 -5.60 13.53
N LYS A 32 -12.85 -5.24 13.31
CA LYS A 32 -13.38 -5.15 11.96
C LYS A 32 -12.77 -3.94 11.25
N ILE A 33 -12.31 -4.13 10.02
CA ILE A 33 -11.74 -3.08 9.20
C ILE A 33 -12.55 -2.90 7.92
N ASP A 34 -12.75 -1.65 7.53
CA ASP A 34 -13.31 -1.35 6.22
C ASP A 34 -12.21 -1.52 5.14
N LYS A 35 -12.57 -2.12 4.01
CA LYS A 35 -11.68 -2.27 2.85
C LYS A 35 -11.14 -0.92 2.34
N LYS A 36 -11.85 0.18 2.61
CA LYS A 36 -11.47 1.54 2.22
C LYS A 36 -10.44 2.19 3.14
N PHE A 37 -10.20 1.64 4.34
CA PHE A 37 -9.22 2.22 5.27
C PHE A 37 -7.81 2.19 4.73
N TYR A 38 -7.10 3.28 4.92
CA TYR A 38 -5.66 3.36 4.71
C TYR A 38 -4.89 2.83 5.92
N ARG A 39 -3.63 2.52 5.74
CA ARG A 39 -2.76 2.02 6.80
C ARG A 39 -2.78 2.87 8.07
N VAL A 40 -2.78 4.20 7.93
CA VAL A 40 -2.82 5.13 9.07
C VAL A 40 -4.08 4.97 9.91
N GLU A 41 -5.22 4.71 9.28
CA GLU A 41 -6.49 4.51 9.99
C GLU A 41 -6.47 3.19 10.76
N ILE A 42 -5.91 2.13 10.17
CA ILE A 42 -5.72 0.84 10.85
C ILE A 42 -4.77 0.98 12.04
N ASP A 43 -3.65 1.69 11.87
CA ASP A 43 -2.69 1.91 12.95
C ASP A 43 -3.35 2.68 14.12
N ARG A 44 -4.23 3.65 13.85
CA ARG A 44 -5.01 4.35 14.90
C ARG A 44 -5.97 3.41 15.63
N ILE A 45 -6.65 2.50 14.90
CA ILE A 45 -7.53 1.51 15.52
C ILE A 45 -6.73 0.61 16.47
N PHE A 46 -5.55 0.15 16.05
CA PHE A 46 -4.69 -0.68 16.89
C PHE A 46 -4.14 0.06 18.11
N GLN A 47 -3.87 1.36 18.00
CA GLN A 47 -3.40 2.16 19.11
C GLN A 47 -4.50 2.48 20.12
N ASN A 48 -5.76 2.47 19.69
CA ASN A 48 -6.87 2.75 20.60
C ASN A 48 -7.01 1.63 21.65
N GLY A 49 -6.99 2.02 22.93
CA GLY A 49 -7.08 1.10 24.06
C GLY A 49 -5.92 0.09 24.15
N VAL A 50 -4.76 0.37 23.53
CA VAL A 50 -3.62 -0.54 23.55
C VAL A 50 -3.01 -0.68 24.94
N VAL A 51 -3.00 0.39 25.72
CA VAL A 51 -2.44 0.41 27.07
C VAL A 51 -3.26 -0.48 28.00
N GLU A 52 -4.58 -0.30 27.99
CA GLU A 52 -5.52 -1.10 28.78
C GLU A 52 -5.43 -2.58 28.38
N PHE A 53 -5.32 -2.86 27.09
CA PHE A 53 -5.16 -4.23 26.58
C PHE A 53 -3.89 -4.90 27.09
N TYR A 54 -2.76 -4.18 27.12
CA TYR A 54 -1.52 -4.74 27.67
C TYR A 54 -1.55 -4.89 29.17
N PHE A 55 -2.15 -3.96 29.93
CA PHE A 55 -2.31 -4.11 31.38
C PHE A 55 -3.18 -5.32 31.75
N ASP A 56 -4.30 -5.52 31.05
CA ASP A 56 -5.13 -6.71 31.21
C ASP A 56 -4.33 -8.00 30.93
N ALA A 57 -3.58 -8.02 29.82
CA ALA A 57 -2.76 -9.17 29.49
C ALA A 57 -1.67 -9.45 30.53
N ILE A 58 -0.99 -8.42 31.05
CA ILE A 58 0.02 -8.57 32.10
C ILE A 58 -0.62 -9.14 33.37
N SER A 59 -1.77 -8.61 33.79
CA SER A 59 -2.50 -9.13 34.97
C SER A 59 -2.86 -10.60 34.79
N LYS A 60 -3.41 -10.98 33.67
CA LYS A 60 -3.72 -12.38 33.32
C LYS A 60 -2.48 -13.29 33.36
N ALA A 61 -1.34 -12.78 32.83
CA ALA A 61 -0.08 -13.53 32.87
C ALA A 61 0.43 -13.77 34.30
N ILE A 62 0.31 -12.77 35.18
CA ILE A 62 0.69 -12.86 36.60
C ILE A 62 -0.21 -13.88 37.32
N ASP A 63 -1.49 -13.91 37.00
CA ASP A 63 -2.47 -14.84 37.54
C ASP A 63 -2.31 -16.28 36.96
N GLY A 64 -1.33 -16.47 36.09
CA GLY A 64 -1.03 -17.77 35.47
C GLY A 64 -1.98 -18.18 34.34
N TYR A 65 -2.80 -17.24 33.84
CA TYR A 65 -3.69 -17.51 32.72
C TYR A 65 -2.93 -17.60 31.42
N SER A 66 -3.19 -18.65 30.66
CA SER A 66 -2.72 -18.79 29.27
C SER A 66 -3.55 -19.83 28.53
N ILE A 67 -3.62 -19.66 27.22
CA ILE A 67 -4.23 -20.58 26.28
C ILE A 67 -3.12 -21.22 25.44
N ASP A 68 -3.16 -22.53 25.28
CA ASP A 68 -2.19 -23.22 24.42
C ASP A 68 -2.32 -22.75 22.99
N TYR A 69 -1.16 -22.56 22.36
CA TYR A 69 -1.10 -22.19 20.96
C TYR A 69 -1.40 -23.41 20.11
N GLU A 70 -2.47 -23.35 19.33
CA GLU A 70 -2.73 -24.33 18.28
C GLU A 70 -2.03 -23.93 17.00
N ASP A 71 -1.20 -24.81 16.46
CA ASP A 71 -0.44 -24.56 15.24
C ASP A 71 -1.38 -24.57 14.03
N CYS A 72 -1.91 -23.39 13.69
CA CYS A 72 -2.71 -23.21 12.48
C CYS A 72 -1.77 -23.13 11.28
N PHE A 73 -2.07 -23.84 10.21
CA PHE A 73 -1.39 -23.67 8.92
C PHE A 73 -1.69 -22.29 8.35
N GLY A 74 -0.90 -21.30 8.74
CA GLY A 74 -0.96 -19.94 8.23
C GLY A 74 -0.14 -19.78 6.95
N ARG A 75 -0.50 -18.79 6.12
CA ARG A 75 0.34 -18.38 4.99
C ARG A 75 1.46 -17.47 5.49
N TYR A 76 2.68 -17.72 5.03
CA TYR A 76 3.79 -16.83 5.27
C TYR A 76 3.74 -15.64 4.29
N TYR A 77 3.80 -14.43 4.81
CA TYR A 77 3.88 -13.20 4.04
C TYR A 77 5.28 -12.59 4.20
N PRO A 78 6.17 -12.77 3.22
CA PRO A 78 7.50 -12.21 3.30
C PRO A 78 7.45 -10.68 3.23
N LYS A 79 8.44 -10.02 3.82
CA LYS A 79 8.64 -8.59 3.58
C LYS A 79 8.91 -8.35 2.10
N PRO A 80 8.35 -7.28 1.49
CA PRO A 80 8.73 -6.88 0.14
C PRO A 80 10.26 -6.72 0.07
N ALA A 81 10.87 -7.32 -0.95
CA ALA A 81 12.33 -7.27 -1.15
C ALA A 81 12.83 -5.88 -1.58
N ILE A 82 11.92 -4.98 -1.91
CA ILE A 82 12.18 -3.68 -2.53
C ILE A 82 11.64 -2.57 -1.65
N ASN A 83 12.47 -1.54 -1.44
CA ASN A 83 12.10 -0.37 -0.63
C ASN A 83 11.06 0.55 -1.31
N LYS A 84 10.77 0.35 -2.60
CA LYS A 84 9.77 1.12 -3.34
C LYS A 84 8.67 0.21 -3.85
N GLU A 85 7.44 0.57 -3.57
CA GLU A 85 6.23 -0.09 -4.07
C GLU A 85 5.86 0.46 -5.45
N ILE A 86 6.53 -0.02 -6.50
CA ILE A 86 6.21 0.40 -7.88
C ILE A 86 4.87 -0.22 -8.29
N LEU A 87 3.95 0.63 -8.76
CA LEU A 87 2.65 0.19 -9.23
C LEU A 87 2.76 -0.44 -10.63
N ASP A 88 2.13 -1.59 -10.77
CA ASP A 88 1.91 -2.23 -12.05
C ASP A 88 0.47 -1.95 -12.54
N TRP A 89 0.34 -1.05 -13.51
CA TRP A 89 -0.94 -0.65 -14.08
C TRP A 89 -1.66 -1.76 -14.85
N GLN A 90 -0.96 -2.86 -15.17
CA GLN A 90 -1.55 -4.05 -15.80
C GLN A 90 -2.34 -4.91 -14.80
N GLN A 91 -2.34 -4.55 -13.52
CA GLN A 91 -3.15 -5.21 -12.50
C GLN A 91 -4.59 -4.69 -12.51
N ASN A 92 -5.48 -5.45 -11.88
CA ASN A 92 -6.86 -5.04 -11.68
C ASN A 92 -6.96 -3.83 -10.72
N SER A 93 -7.95 -2.96 -10.94
CA SER A 93 -8.20 -1.76 -10.13
C SER A 93 -8.23 -2.05 -8.64
N ASN A 94 -8.96 -3.09 -8.20
CA ASN A 94 -9.07 -3.46 -6.80
C ASN A 94 -7.71 -3.82 -6.18
N PHE A 95 -6.85 -4.49 -6.93
CA PHE A 95 -5.51 -4.84 -6.47
C PHE A 95 -4.63 -3.57 -6.32
N ILE A 96 -4.68 -2.67 -7.30
CA ILE A 96 -3.93 -1.40 -7.26
C ILE A 96 -4.41 -0.54 -6.09
N LEU A 97 -5.74 -0.40 -5.91
CA LEU A 97 -6.33 0.33 -4.79
C LEU A 97 -5.91 -0.25 -3.44
N ALA A 98 -5.96 -1.57 -3.29
CA ALA A 98 -5.53 -2.23 -2.06
C ALA A 98 -4.03 -1.99 -1.77
N ARG A 99 -3.17 -2.01 -2.80
CA ARG A 99 -1.74 -1.68 -2.64
C ARG A 99 -1.52 -0.25 -2.19
N ILE A 100 -2.18 0.73 -2.81
CA ILE A 100 -2.08 2.14 -2.42
C ILE A 100 -2.53 2.33 -0.96
N ARG A 101 -3.64 1.70 -0.56
CA ARG A 101 -4.16 1.80 0.81
C ARG A 101 -3.28 1.12 1.87
N THR A 102 -2.59 0.05 1.49
CA THR A 102 -1.67 -0.68 2.39
C THR A 102 -0.29 -0.07 2.48
N ALA A 103 0.08 0.76 1.53
CA ALA A 103 1.38 1.42 1.52
C ALA A 103 1.56 2.29 2.76
N ASN A 104 2.79 2.28 3.28
CA ASN A 104 3.14 3.13 4.41
C ASN A 104 3.23 4.59 3.93
N PRO A 105 2.72 5.59 4.67
CA PRO A 105 2.88 7.01 4.32
C PRO A 105 4.32 7.46 4.09
N PHE A 106 5.28 6.81 4.75
CA PHE A 106 6.73 7.05 4.56
C PHE A 106 7.30 6.32 3.35
N ASN A 107 6.61 5.32 2.80
CA ASN A 107 6.99 4.57 1.61
C ASN A 107 5.75 4.31 0.74
N PRO A 108 5.18 5.36 0.14
CA PRO A 108 3.99 5.25 -0.70
C PRO A 108 4.30 4.51 -1.99
N CYS A 109 3.25 4.02 -2.64
CA CYS A 109 3.37 3.47 -3.98
C CYS A 109 3.89 4.52 -4.96
N VAL A 110 4.72 4.10 -5.89
CA VAL A 110 5.33 4.98 -6.90
C VAL A 110 4.99 4.55 -8.32
N THR A 111 4.97 5.52 -9.20
CA THR A 111 4.91 5.35 -10.66
C THR A 111 5.78 6.43 -11.32
N PHE A 112 5.95 6.36 -12.63
CA PHE A 112 6.79 7.30 -13.36
C PHE A 112 6.00 7.88 -14.54
N LEU A 113 6.21 9.15 -14.85
CA LEU A 113 5.71 9.74 -16.09
C LEU A 113 6.50 9.18 -17.28
N SER A 114 5.80 8.74 -18.32
CA SER A 114 6.46 8.09 -19.48
C SER A 114 7.41 9.01 -20.25
N GLU A 115 7.14 10.31 -20.27
CA GLU A 115 7.91 11.27 -21.04
C GLU A 115 9.15 11.78 -20.31
N SER A 116 9.00 12.14 -19.01
CA SER A 116 10.07 12.72 -18.20
C SER A 116 10.78 11.75 -17.29
N TYR A 117 10.20 10.57 -17.07
CA TYR A 117 10.62 9.59 -16.07
C TYR A 117 10.63 10.14 -14.64
N GLU A 118 9.86 11.20 -14.41
CA GLU A 118 9.72 11.80 -13.11
C GLU A 118 8.93 10.89 -12.19
N GLU A 119 9.44 10.67 -10.97
CA GLU A 119 8.80 9.84 -9.96
C GLU A 119 7.57 10.55 -9.40
N VAL A 120 6.45 9.85 -9.41
CA VAL A 120 5.19 10.29 -8.80
C VAL A 120 4.83 9.32 -7.68
N LYS A 121 4.76 9.81 -6.45
CA LYS A 121 4.31 9.04 -5.29
C LYS A 121 2.80 9.16 -5.16
N ILE A 122 2.11 8.04 -5.13
CA ILE A 122 0.66 7.99 -5.01
C ILE A 122 0.29 7.87 -3.54
N LEU A 123 -0.42 8.87 -3.02
CA LEU A 123 -0.82 8.93 -1.62
C LEU A 123 -2.24 8.47 -1.41
N LYS A 124 -3.17 8.89 -2.29
CA LYS A 124 -4.59 8.50 -2.21
C LYS A 124 -5.19 8.24 -3.58
N SER A 125 -6.13 7.32 -3.57
CA SER A 125 -6.91 6.93 -4.75
C SER A 125 -8.30 6.47 -4.34
N THR A 126 -9.24 6.53 -5.26
CA THR A 126 -10.60 6.03 -5.06
C THR A 126 -11.09 5.28 -6.28
N GLU A 127 -12.12 4.48 -6.07
CA GLU A 127 -12.80 3.74 -7.12
C GLU A 127 -13.44 4.68 -8.14
N SER A 128 -13.63 4.20 -9.34
CA SER A 128 -14.36 4.87 -10.40
C SER A 128 -15.55 4.03 -10.85
N ASP A 129 -16.66 4.70 -11.12
CA ASP A 129 -17.85 4.08 -11.71
C ASP A 129 -17.76 3.95 -13.24
N VAL A 130 -16.64 4.34 -13.84
CA VAL A 130 -16.43 4.25 -15.28
C VAL A 130 -16.19 2.80 -15.67
N GLU A 131 -17.16 2.23 -16.37
CA GLU A 131 -17.06 0.90 -16.92
C GLU A 131 -16.29 0.92 -18.26
N ASP A 132 -15.45 -0.10 -18.44
CA ASP A 132 -14.78 -0.57 -19.64
C ASP A 132 -14.39 0.50 -20.70
N TYR A 133 -13.49 1.40 -20.33
CA TYR A 133 -12.92 2.37 -21.25
C TYR A 133 -11.73 1.77 -22.00
N TYR A 134 -11.77 1.81 -23.33
CA TYR A 134 -10.66 1.33 -24.17
C TYR A 134 -9.49 2.32 -24.15
N SER A 135 -8.42 1.97 -23.47
CA SER A 135 -7.19 2.76 -23.40
C SER A 135 -6.02 1.91 -22.92
N THR A 136 -4.81 2.43 -23.02
CA THR A 136 -3.61 1.79 -22.48
C THR A 136 -3.58 1.86 -20.95
N CYS A 137 -3.25 0.76 -20.28
CA CYS A 137 -3.08 0.75 -18.84
C CYS A 137 -2.01 1.76 -18.40
N GLY A 138 -2.31 2.54 -17.38
CA GLY A 138 -1.50 3.66 -16.91
C GLY A 138 -1.78 4.98 -17.61
N GLN A 139 -2.61 5.01 -18.66
CA GLN A 139 -2.97 6.25 -19.35
C GLN A 139 -4.04 7.02 -18.58
N ILE A 140 -3.86 8.33 -18.49
CA ILE A 140 -4.85 9.26 -17.95
C ILE A 140 -5.95 9.44 -18.99
N ILE A 141 -7.18 9.06 -18.64
CA ILE A 141 -8.34 9.06 -19.52
C ILE A 141 -9.34 10.15 -19.19
N ASP A 142 -9.27 10.73 -17.99
CA ASP A 142 -10.09 11.86 -17.59
C ASP A 142 -9.40 12.69 -16.50
N ARG A 143 -9.94 13.89 -16.25
CA ARG A 143 -9.42 14.83 -15.26
C ARG A 143 -10.55 15.63 -14.63
N ASP A 144 -10.60 15.61 -13.31
CA ASP A 144 -11.51 16.43 -12.49
C ASP A 144 -10.71 17.30 -11.50
N LYS A 145 -11.22 18.50 -11.18
CA LYS A 145 -10.54 19.44 -10.28
C LYS A 145 -10.45 18.95 -8.83
N SER A 146 -11.43 18.15 -8.39
CA SER A 146 -11.54 17.63 -7.02
C SER A 146 -11.05 16.20 -6.89
N LEU A 147 -11.31 15.37 -7.89
CA LEU A 147 -10.93 13.95 -7.92
C LEU A 147 -9.55 13.69 -8.51
N GLY A 148 -8.99 14.66 -9.23
CA GLY A 148 -7.67 14.56 -9.84
C GLY A 148 -7.66 13.89 -11.20
N ASN A 149 -6.83 12.88 -11.40
CA ASN A 149 -6.70 12.17 -12.68
C ASN A 149 -7.30 10.77 -12.62
N LEU A 150 -8.13 10.43 -13.61
CA LEU A 150 -8.62 9.09 -13.83
C LEU A 150 -7.64 8.29 -14.67
N VAL A 151 -7.13 7.20 -14.12
CA VAL A 151 -6.08 6.39 -14.75
C VAL A 151 -6.60 5.00 -15.07
N LYS A 152 -6.40 4.56 -16.31
CA LYS A 152 -6.78 3.24 -16.82
C LYS A 152 -5.95 2.15 -16.12
N THR A 153 -6.64 1.12 -15.67
CA THR A 153 -6.08 -0.13 -15.18
C THR A 153 -6.47 -1.30 -16.11
N ARG A 154 -6.10 -2.52 -15.76
CA ARG A 154 -6.41 -3.69 -16.62
C ARG A 154 -7.91 -3.86 -16.90
N ASN A 155 -8.75 -3.75 -15.89
CA ASN A 155 -10.19 -4.06 -15.98
C ASN A 155 -11.11 -2.84 -15.84
N ASN A 156 -10.60 -1.72 -15.31
CA ASN A 156 -11.38 -0.54 -15.01
C ASN A 156 -10.45 0.69 -14.99
N ALA A 157 -10.84 1.74 -14.29
CA ALA A 157 -10.02 2.91 -14.00
C ALA A 157 -10.10 3.27 -12.50
N ILE A 158 -9.14 4.04 -12.02
CA ILE A 158 -9.13 4.57 -10.66
C ILE A 158 -8.83 6.07 -10.68
N TRP A 159 -9.43 6.82 -9.78
CA TRP A 159 -9.06 8.20 -9.52
C TRP A 159 -7.83 8.26 -8.63
N LEU A 160 -6.80 8.99 -9.06
CA LEU A 160 -5.71 9.42 -8.21
C LEU A 160 -6.08 10.78 -7.62
N THR A 161 -6.36 10.81 -6.33
CA THR A 161 -6.88 12.01 -5.67
C THR A 161 -5.79 12.83 -4.99
N GLU A 162 -4.70 12.20 -4.58
CA GLU A 162 -3.58 12.87 -3.93
C GLU A 162 -2.26 12.22 -4.33
N ILE A 163 -1.33 13.02 -4.80
CA ILE A 163 0.02 12.59 -5.16
C ILE A 163 1.07 13.46 -4.50
N LYS A 164 2.30 12.96 -4.45
CA LYS A 164 3.48 13.74 -4.10
C LYS A 164 4.48 13.69 -5.27
N ILE A 165 4.85 14.85 -5.77
CA ILE A 165 5.83 15.04 -6.84
C ILE A 165 6.73 16.21 -6.44
N ASN A 166 8.05 16.08 -6.62
CA ASN A 166 9.04 17.09 -6.20
C ASN A 166 8.82 17.58 -4.75
N GLU A 167 8.55 16.63 -3.86
CA GLU A 167 8.26 16.82 -2.43
C GLU A 167 6.99 17.66 -2.13
N LYS A 168 6.20 18.03 -3.15
CA LYS A 168 4.91 18.73 -3.00
C LYS A 168 3.74 17.76 -3.06
N VAL A 169 2.84 17.84 -2.09
CA VAL A 169 1.58 17.09 -2.06
C VAL A 169 0.51 17.93 -2.78
N GLN A 170 -0.18 17.31 -3.72
CA GLN A 170 -1.21 17.97 -4.51
C GLN A 170 -2.21 16.99 -5.11
N THR A 171 -3.37 17.52 -5.51
CA THR A 171 -4.29 16.81 -6.41
C THR A 171 -3.67 16.77 -7.81
N PRO A 172 -3.52 15.59 -8.44
CA PRO A 172 -2.91 15.52 -9.76
C PRO A 172 -3.78 16.18 -10.82
N SER A 173 -3.13 16.89 -11.75
CA SER A 173 -3.82 17.60 -12.85
C SER A 173 -3.07 17.46 -14.18
N PHE A 174 -2.47 16.30 -14.41
CA PHE A 174 -1.79 16.00 -15.66
C PHE A 174 -2.76 16.00 -16.85
N PRO A 175 -2.29 16.33 -18.06
CA PRO A 175 -3.11 16.28 -19.27
C PRO A 175 -3.67 14.88 -19.54
N ILE A 176 -4.88 14.82 -20.12
CA ILE A 176 -5.45 13.56 -20.65
C ILE A 176 -4.52 13.05 -21.74
N GLY A 177 -4.29 11.74 -21.77
CA GLY A 177 -3.32 11.08 -22.66
C GLY A 177 -1.93 10.87 -22.06
N THR A 178 -1.55 11.63 -21.02
CA THR A 178 -0.33 11.33 -20.26
C THR A 178 -0.36 9.91 -19.74
N THR A 179 0.77 9.22 -19.79
CA THR A 179 0.87 7.81 -19.40
C THR A 179 1.83 7.64 -18.23
N PHE A 180 1.38 6.92 -17.22
CA PHE A 180 2.23 6.40 -16.16
C PHE A 180 2.80 5.04 -16.53
N VAL A 181 4.05 4.83 -16.17
CA VAL A 181 4.76 3.56 -16.42
C VAL A 181 5.25 2.94 -15.11
N SER A 182 5.25 1.64 -15.08
CA SER A 182 5.63 0.81 -13.93
C SER A 182 6.84 -0.08 -14.21
N ASN A 183 7.48 0.09 -15.37
CA ASN A 183 8.47 -0.85 -15.86
C ASN A 183 9.88 -0.48 -15.36
N TRP A 184 10.53 -1.40 -14.64
CA TRP A 184 11.95 -1.33 -14.24
C TRP A 184 12.90 -1.07 -15.38
N ILE A 185 12.58 -1.53 -16.60
CA ILE A 185 13.38 -1.28 -17.79
C ILE A 185 13.45 0.22 -18.07
N HIS A 186 12.37 0.97 -17.89
CA HIS A 186 12.36 2.41 -18.08
C HIS A 186 13.20 3.13 -17.02
N GLU A 187 13.14 2.71 -15.74
CA GLU A 187 14.01 3.26 -14.70
C GLU A 187 15.49 2.97 -15.01
N PHE A 188 15.80 1.75 -15.40
CA PHE A 188 17.15 1.35 -15.80
C PHE A 188 17.65 2.16 -17.01
N MET A 189 16.84 2.34 -18.04
CA MET A 189 17.19 3.14 -19.22
C MET A 189 17.35 4.61 -18.88
N SER A 190 16.54 5.15 -17.96
CA SER A 190 16.68 6.53 -17.47
C SER A 190 18.00 6.73 -16.72
N LEU A 191 18.35 5.81 -15.83
CA LEU A 191 19.64 5.83 -15.13
C LEU A 191 20.82 5.72 -16.11
N HIS A 192 20.73 4.83 -17.07
CA HIS A 192 21.77 4.66 -18.08
C HIS A 192 21.98 5.93 -18.92
N ARG A 193 20.92 6.61 -19.35
CA ARG A 193 21.03 7.92 -20.04
C ARG A 193 21.66 8.98 -19.17
N ARG A 194 21.28 9.04 -17.87
CA ARG A 194 21.86 10.02 -16.93
C ARG A 194 23.34 9.80 -16.73
N ILE A 195 23.79 8.55 -16.61
CA ILE A 195 25.20 8.18 -16.53
C ILE A 195 25.93 8.63 -17.80
N LYS A 196 25.41 8.27 -18.97
CA LYS A 196 26.00 8.65 -20.25
C LYS A 196 26.14 10.17 -20.42
N ASN A 197 25.11 10.93 -20.04
CA ASN A 197 25.15 12.40 -20.09
C ASN A 197 26.16 13.01 -19.10
N LEU A 198 26.47 12.34 -18.01
CA LEU A 198 27.50 12.76 -17.06
C LEU A 198 28.90 12.46 -17.61
N GLU A 199 29.09 11.29 -18.24
CA GLU A 199 30.34 10.91 -18.90
C GLU A 199 30.70 11.84 -20.08
N GLU A 200 29.71 12.32 -20.84
CA GLU A 200 29.89 13.26 -21.95
C GLU A 200 30.21 14.70 -21.48
N ARG A 201 30.08 15.00 -20.19
CA ARG A 201 30.39 16.33 -19.61
C ARG A 201 31.76 16.39 -18.94
N VAL A 202 32.48 15.30 -18.86
CA VAL A 202 33.86 15.16 -18.36
C VAL A 202 34.82 15.09 -19.53
#